data_35dc5a88ab51e10fc2242285161ce2c4
#
_entry.id   35dc5a88ab51e10fc2242285161ce2c4
#
_cell.length_a   1.000
_cell.length_b   1.000
_cell.length_c   1.000
_cell.angle_alpha   90.00
_cell.angle_beta   90.00
_cell.angle_gamma   90.00
#
_symmetry.space_group_name_H-M   'P 1'
#
loop_
_entity.id
_entity.type
_entity.pdbx_description
1 polymer ?
#
loop_
_entity_poly.entity_id
_entity_poly.type
_entity_poly.pdbx_seq_one_letter_code
_entity_poly.pdbx_strand_id
1 'polypeptide(L)'
;MKITLVGSRYFGATAFDAICKEGIAVARVVVPAADDRLAQVAQAGGVKVVVLDDPNNVPASAIAEGSEIIVAAHSHARVSTEALARARFGGIGYHPSLLPRHRGIAAVEWTVREGDPIAGGTVYHLAERMDAGAIAAQDWCFVRKGESARDLWERALAPMGFRLLVEVLRDVKATGILPAKPQDEAFATRAPMIPAPANAPAR
;
A
#
# COMPACT_ATOMS: atom_id res chain seq x y z
N MET A 1 -7.59 -18.34 -0.23
CA MET A 1 -7.82 -16.94 0.22
C MET A 1 -8.22 -16.10 -0.97
N LYS A 2 -9.23 -15.26 -0.81
CA LYS A 2 -9.81 -14.38 -1.82
C LYS A 2 -9.69 -12.94 -1.36
N ILE A 3 -9.19 -12.03 -2.23
CA ILE A 3 -8.94 -10.64 -1.86
C ILE A 3 -9.59 -9.64 -2.82
N THR A 4 -9.76 -8.39 -2.37
CA THR A 4 -9.95 -7.21 -3.22
C THR A 4 -8.66 -6.39 -3.18
N LEU A 5 -8.07 -6.09 -4.34
CA LEU A 5 -6.88 -5.24 -4.47
C LEU A 5 -7.31 -3.82 -4.86
N VAL A 6 -6.95 -2.85 -4.04
CA VAL A 6 -7.14 -1.42 -4.27
C VAL A 6 -5.78 -0.80 -4.59
N GLY A 7 -5.62 -0.13 -5.71
CA GLY A 7 -4.30 0.40 -6.01
C GLY A 7 -4.21 1.10 -7.36
N SER A 8 -2.98 1.45 -7.72
CA SER A 8 -2.72 2.14 -8.97
C SER A 8 -1.28 1.99 -9.45
N ARG A 9 -1.06 2.38 -10.70
CA ARG A 9 0.24 2.56 -11.33
C ARG A 9 1.09 1.28 -11.34
N TYR A 10 2.43 1.47 -11.43
CA TYR A 10 3.38 0.36 -11.52
C TYR A 10 3.37 -0.51 -10.25
N PHE A 11 3.34 0.10 -9.07
CA PHE A 11 3.37 -0.66 -7.82
C PHE A 11 2.11 -1.53 -7.66
N GLY A 12 0.92 -0.99 -7.94
CA GLY A 12 -0.32 -1.78 -7.91
C GLY A 12 -0.29 -2.95 -8.89
N ALA A 13 0.15 -2.71 -10.14
CA ALA A 13 0.25 -3.74 -11.17
C ALA A 13 1.24 -4.86 -10.78
N THR A 14 2.42 -4.50 -10.25
CA THR A 14 3.42 -5.48 -9.84
C THR A 14 2.97 -6.27 -8.60
N ALA A 15 2.26 -5.60 -7.66
CA ALA A 15 1.66 -6.28 -6.51
C ALA A 15 0.59 -7.29 -6.95
N PHE A 16 -0.24 -6.93 -7.94
CA PHE A 16 -1.22 -7.84 -8.54
C PHE A 16 -0.55 -9.12 -9.07
N ASP A 17 0.48 -8.95 -9.89
CA ASP A 17 1.21 -10.09 -10.47
C ASP A 17 1.85 -10.97 -9.39
N ALA A 18 2.48 -10.34 -8.39
CA ALA A 18 3.12 -11.06 -7.29
C ALA A 18 2.10 -11.87 -6.45
N ILE A 19 0.95 -11.28 -6.15
CA ILE A 19 -0.13 -11.93 -5.38
C ILE A 19 -0.74 -13.09 -6.18
N CYS A 20 -0.97 -12.92 -7.48
CA CYS A 20 -1.49 -13.97 -8.34
C CYS A 20 -0.53 -15.17 -8.45
N LYS A 21 0.78 -14.92 -8.53
CA LYS A 21 1.82 -15.98 -8.55
C LYS A 21 1.81 -16.86 -7.30
N GLU A 22 1.39 -16.33 -6.16
CA GLU A 22 1.23 -17.09 -4.90
C GLU A 22 -0.08 -17.91 -4.83
N GLY A 23 -0.84 -17.93 -5.91
CA GLY A 23 -2.13 -18.64 -5.94
C GLY A 23 -3.17 -18.03 -4.99
N ILE A 24 -3.11 -16.72 -4.79
CA ILE A 24 -4.10 -15.95 -4.04
C ILE A 24 -5.10 -15.36 -5.04
N ALA A 25 -6.37 -15.64 -4.85
CA ALA A 25 -7.41 -15.22 -5.78
C ALA A 25 -7.73 -13.73 -5.62
N VAL A 26 -7.37 -12.91 -6.62
CA VAL A 26 -7.81 -11.52 -6.70
C VAL A 26 -9.20 -11.49 -7.33
N ALA A 27 -10.22 -11.32 -6.50
CA ALA A 27 -11.63 -11.34 -6.95
C ALA A 27 -12.05 -10.05 -7.65
N ARG A 28 -11.41 -8.95 -7.28
CA ARG A 28 -11.68 -7.62 -7.82
C ARG A 28 -10.46 -6.73 -7.66
N VAL A 29 -10.26 -5.88 -8.65
CA VAL A 29 -9.32 -4.77 -8.61
C VAL A 29 -10.11 -3.46 -8.60
N VAL A 30 -9.70 -2.52 -7.76
CA VAL A 30 -10.31 -1.18 -7.61
C VAL A 30 -9.24 -0.14 -7.93
N VAL A 31 -9.53 0.75 -8.87
CA VAL A 31 -8.57 1.73 -9.42
C VAL A 31 -9.18 3.14 -9.44
N PRO A 32 -8.35 4.19 -9.40
CA PRO A 32 -8.83 5.57 -9.51
C PRO A 32 -9.23 5.99 -10.93
N ALA A 33 -8.73 5.30 -11.97
CA ALA A 33 -8.99 5.64 -13.37
C ALA A 33 -8.98 4.38 -14.26
N ALA A 34 -9.77 4.42 -15.34
CA ALA A 34 -9.93 3.26 -16.22
C ALA A 34 -8.67 2.93 -17.06
N ASP A 35 -7.86 3.93 -17.33
CA ASP A 35 -6.59 3.83 -18.07
C ASP A 35 -5.39 3.52 -17.18
N ASP A 36 -5.62 3.27 -15.87
CA ASP A 36 -4.54 2.92 -14.96
C ASP A 36 -3.87 1.60 -15.33
N ARG A 37 -2.55 1.52 -15.15
CA ARG A 37 -1.76 0.33 -15.45
C ARG A 37 -2.26 -0.92 -14.72
N LEU A 38 -2.66 -0.79 -13.47
CA LEU A 38 -3.23 -1.90 -12.71
C LEU A 38 -4.55 -2.37 -13.33
N ALA A 39 -5.39 -1.45 -13.83
CA ALA A 39 -6.63 -1.82 -14.52
C ALA A 39 -6.34 -2.65 -15.78
N GLN A 40 -5.37 -2.23 -16.60
CA GLN A 40 -4.99 -2.93 -17.83
C GLN A 40 -4.49 -4.35 -17.53
N VAL A 41 -3.59 -4.52 -16.56
CA VAL A 41 -3.04 -5.82 -16.17
C VAL A 41 -4.13 -6.74 -15.60
N ALA A 42 -5.01 -6.22 -14.74
CA ALA A 42 -6.10 -6.97 -14.16
C ALA A 42 -7.13 -7.43 -15.21
N GLN A 43 -7.47 -6.57 -16.16
CA GLN A 43 -8.37 -6.91 -17.28
C GLN A 43 -7.76 -7.99 -18.19
N ALA A 44 -6.47 -7.87 -18.52
CA ALA A 44 -5.74 -8.89 -19.26
C ALA A 44 -5.72 -10.24 -18.54
N GLY A 45 -5.68 -10.24 -17.20
CA GLY A 45 -5.79 -11.41 -16.34
C GLY A 45 -7.22 -11.90 -16.12
N GLY A 46 -8.23 -11.31 -16.76
CA GLY A 46 -9.65 -11.70 -16.61
C GLY A 46 -10.27 -11.32 -15.26
N VAL A 47 -9.64 -10.41 -14.51
CA VAL A 47 -10.14 -9.96 -13.20
C VAL A 47 -11.05 -8.75 -13.36
N LYS A 48 -12.18 -8.75 -12.65
CA LYS A 48 -13.14 -7.64 -12.66
C LYS A 48 -12.49 -6.37 -12.09
N VAL A 49 -12.54 -5.30 -12.88
CA VAL A 49 -12.06 -3.97 -12.48
C VAL A 49 -13.24 -3.07 -12.14
N VAL A 50 -13.11 -2.31 -11.06
CA VAL A 50 -14.01 -1.23 -10.64
C VAL A 50 -13.22 0.07 -10.66
N VAL A 51 -13.71 1.06 -11.40
CA VAL A 51 -13.20 2.42 -11.37
C VAL A 51 -13.99 3.20 -10.32
N LEU A 52 -13.30 3.93 -9.46
CA LEU A 52 -13.91 4.75 -8.41
C LEU A 52 -14.59 5.98 -9.02
N ASP A 53 -15.81 6.27 -8.60
CA ASP A 53 -16.51 7.54 -8.93
C ASP A 53 -15.83 8.73 -8.23
N ASP A 54 -15.42 8.54 -6.97
CA ASP A 54 -14.55 9.46 -6.22
C ASP A 54 -13.18 8.78 -6.03
N PRO A 55 -12.10 9.28 -6.67
CA PRO A 55 -10.77 8.68 -6.58
C PRO A 55 -10.15 8.74 -5.18
N ASN A 56 -10.77 9.48 -4.24
CA ASN A 56 -10.30 9.60 -2.87
C ASN A 56 -11.02 8.68 -1.88
N ASN A 57 -12.05 7.94 -2.33
CA ASN A 57 -12.87 7.11 -1.44
C ASN A 57 -13.20 5.75 -2.05
N VAL A 58 -12.96 4.68 -1.29
CA VAL A 58 -13.33 3.31 -1.63
C VAL A 58 -14.57 2.91 -0.84
N PRO A 59 -15.76 2.89 -1.46
CA PRO A 59 -17.00 2.51 -0.79
C PRO A 59 -17.13 0.99 -0.62
N ALA A 60 -18.02 0.54 0.24
CA ALA A 60 -18.30 -0.88 0.47
C ALA A 60 -18.75 -1.63 -0.81
N SER A 61 -19.43 -0.95 -1.74
CA SER A 61 -19.87 -1.52 -3.03
C SER A 61 -18.69 -1.90 -3.96
N ALA A 62 -17.53 -1.25 -3.76
CA ALA A 62 -16.33 -1.56 -4.52
C ALA A 62 -15.66 -2.86 -4.06
N ILE A 63 -15.98 -3.39 -2.88
CA ILE A 63 -15.38 -4.62 -2.35
C ILE A 63 -16.11 -5.85 -2.90
N ALA A 64 -15.35 -6.83 -3.38
CA ALA A 64 -15.93 -8.07 -3.88
C ALA A 64 -16.53 -8.88 -2.72
N GLU A 65 -17.68 -9.47 -2.96
CA GLU A 65 -18.32 -10.38 -2.01
C GLU A 65 -17.42 -11.58 -1.71
N GLY A 66 -17.33 -11.92 -0.42
CA GLY A 66 -16.46 -13.00 0.07
C GLY A 66 -14.96 -12.66 0.05
N SER A 67 -14.57 -11.39 -0.10
CA SER A 67 -13.19 -10.99 0.15
C SER A 67 -12.83 -11.22 1.62
N GLU A 68 -11.72 -11.93 1.85
CA GLU A 68 -11.22 -12.17 3.20
C GLU A 68 -10.36 -11.01 3.70
N ILE A 69 -9.69 -10.30 2.77
CA ILE A 69 -8.84 -9.14 3.08
C ILE A 69 -8.85 -8.14 1.92
N ILE A 70 -8.78 -6.86 2.23
CA ILE A 70 -8.56 -5.78 1.27
C ILE A 70 -7.07 -5.44 1.28
N VAL A 71 -6.44 -5.34 0.11
CA VAL A 71 -5.02 -4.99 -0.01
C VAL A 71 -4.90 -3.64 -0.71
N ALA A 72 -4.30 -2.64 -0.05
CA ALA A 72 -4.00 -1.34 -0.65
C ALA A 72 -2.54 -1.30 -1.13
N ALA A 73 -2.35 -1.16 -2.45
CA ALA A 73 -1.05 -1.12 -3.10
C ALA A 73 -0.92 0.16 -3.94
N HIS A 74 -0.26 1.18 -3.40
CA HIS A 74 -0.19 2.52 -3.97
C HIS A 74 -1.57 3.15 -4.20
N SER A 75 -2.35 3.24 -3.13
CA SER A 75 -3.66 3.91 -3.12
C SER A 75 -3.62 5.12 -2.22
N HIS A 76 -4.09 6.25 -2.72
CA HIS A 76 -4.34 7.45 -1.92
C HIS A 76 -5.81 7.54 -1.45
N ALA A 77 -6.67 6.65 -1.98
CA ALA A 77 -8.05 6.57 -1.59
C ALA A 77 -8.20 6.01 -0.16
N ARG A 78 -9.03 6.65 0.63
CA ARG A 78 -9.44 6.14 1.92
C ARG A 78 -10.40 4.96 1.72
N VAL A 79 -10.08 3.82 2.31
CA VAL A 79 -11.01 2.70 2.37
C VAL A 79 -11.96 2.96 3.53
N SER A 80 -13.27 3.07 3.23
CA SER A 80 -14.26 3.40 4.27
C SER A 80 -14.38 2.31 5.33
N THR A 81 -14.87 2.66 6.52
CA THR A 81 -15.08 1.69 7.61
C THR A 81 -16.05 0.58 7.17
N GLU A 82 -17.08 0.95 6.42
CA GLU A 82 -18.06 0.01 5.86
C GLU A 82 -17.42 -0.92 4.82
N ALA A 83 -16.46 -0.41 4.03
CA ALA A 83 -15.71 -1.22 3.10
C ALA A 83 -14.79 -2.22 3.84
N LEU A 84 -14.08 -1.77 4.89
CA LEU A 84 -13.24 -2.63 5.72
C LEU A 84 -14.06 -3.77 6.38
N ALA A 85 -15.28 -3.46 6.83
CA ALA A 85 -16.19 -4.43 7.44
C ALA A 85 -16.68 -5.52 6.47
N ARG A 86 -16.51 -5.36 5.14
CA ARG A 86 -16.85 -6.38 4.13
C ARG A 86 -15.83 -7.52 4.07
N ALA A 87 -14.67 -7.38 4.67
CA ALA A 87 -13.63 -8.38 4.66
C ALA A 87 -13.33 -8.90 6.07
N ARG A 88 -13.19 -10.23 6.21
CA ARG A 88 -12.96 -10.90 7.50
C ARG A 88 -11.78 -10.31 8.29
N PHE A 89 -10.70 -9.97 7.60
CA PHE A 89 -9.49 -9.40 8.18
C PHE A 89 -9.38 -7.88 7.98
N GLY A 90 -10.49 -7.21 7.55
CA GLY A 90 -10.43 -5.80 7.19
C GLY A 90 -9.51 -5.54 6.00
N GLY A 91 -8.55 -4.65 6.16
CA GLY A 91 -7.62 -4.32 5.08
C GLY A 91 -6.19 -4.08 5.58
N ILE A 92 -5.24 -4.32 4.68
CA ILE A 92 -3.83 -3.97 4.86
C ILE A 92 -3.35 -3.07 3.73
N GLY A 93 -2.34 -2.26 4.01
CA GLY A 93 -1.64 -1.44 3.02
C GLY A 93 -0.14 -1.52 3.21
N TYR A 94 0.60 -1.13 2.17
CA TYR A 94 2.04 -0.94 2.27
C TYR A 94 2.37 0.55 2.37
N HIS A 95 3.17 0.92 3.36
CA HIS A 95 3.69 2.27 3.54
C HIS A 95 5.23 2.25 3.52
N PRO A 96 5.90 3.10 2.70
CA PRO A 96 7.35 3.05 2.52
C PRO A 96 8.10 3.82 3.62
N SER A 97 7.83 3.49 4.88
CA SER A 97 8.58 3.95 6.05
C SER A 97 8.53 2.91 7.16
N LEU A 98 9.39 3.08 8.16
CA LEU A 98 9.29 2.37 9.45
C LEU A 98 8.24 3.06 10.32
N LEU A 99 6.95 2.73 10.12
CA LEU A 99 5.88 3.27 10.96
C LEU A 99 6.17 3.04 12.45
N PRO A 100 5.95 4.06 13.29
CA PRO A 100 5.15 5.27 13.08
C PRO A 100 5.90 6.48 12.50
N ARG A 101 7.17 6.35 12.10
CA ARG A 101 7.88 7.45 11.41
C ARG A 101 7.31 7.69 10.02
N HIS A 102 7.29 8.96 9.63
CA HIS A 102 6.93 9.43 8.29
C HIS A 102 5.54 8.97 7.81
N ARG A 103 4.52 9.05 8.67
CA ARG A 103 3.13 8.88 8.24
C ARG A 103 2.76 9.97 7.22
N GLY A 104 2.23 9.60 6.07
CA GLY A 104 1.77 10.53 5.05
C GLY A 104 2.36 10.29 3.66
N ILE A 105 1.99 11.15 2.73
CA ILE A 105 2.13 10.93 1.28
C ILE A 105 3.58 10.96 0.77
N ALA A 106 4.49 11.66 1.45
CA ALA A 106 5.87 11.89 0.98
C ALA A 106 6.92 11.20 1.86
N ALA A 107 6.62 9.99 2.37
CA ALA A 107 7.46 9.29 3.33
C ALA A 107 8.91 9.10 2.87
N VAL A 108 9.11 8.68 1.63
CA VAL A 108 10.46 8.42 1.07
C VAL A 108 11.26 9.71 0.92
N GLU A 109 10.59 10.78 0.46
CA GLU A 109 11.20 12.10 0.32
C GLU A 109 11.62 12.67 1.68
N TRP A 110 10.80 12.49 2.71
CA TRP A 110 11.13 12.94 4.06
C TRP A 110 12.25 12.11 4.69
N THR A 111 12.30 10.80 4.47
CA THR A 111 13.43 9.95 4.87
C THR A 111 14.75 10.49 4.35
N VAL A 112 14.82 10.84 3.05
CA VAL A 112 16.04 11.39 2.44
C VAL A 112 16.32 12.81 2.91
N ARG A 113 15.28 13.66 3.04
CA ARG A 113 15.40 15.07 3.44
C ARG A 113 15.89 15.22 4.88
N GLU A 114 15.44 14.37 5.79
CA GLU A 114 15.89 14.35 7.18
C GLU A 114 17.27 13.70 7.35
N GLY A 115 17.79 13.06 6.30
CA GLY A 115 19.08 12.38 6.33
C GLY A 115 19.04 11.10 7.19
N ASP A 116 17.90 10.45 7.25
CA ASP A 116 17.78 9.19 7.99
C ASP A 116 18.75 8.15 7.43
N PRO A 117 19.60 7.52 8.27
CA PRO A 117 20.55 6.50 7.79
C PRO A 117 19.87 5.18 7.43
N ILE A 118 18.63 4.98 7.91
CA ILE A 118 17.82 3.78 7.74
C ILE A 118 16.47 4.19 7.18
N ALA A 119 16.06 3.51 6.14
CA ALA A 119 14.71 3.54 5.58
C ALA A 119 14.04 2.19 5.79
N GLY A 120 12.73 2.12 5.64
CA GLY A 120 12.04 0.84 5.73
C GLY A 120 10.68 0.85 5.06
N GLY A 121 10.01 -0.26 5.18
CA GLY A 121 8.67 -0.47 4.69
C GLY A 121 7.82 -1.20 5.72
N THR A 122 6.56 -0.84 5.77
CA THR A 122 5.59 -1.40 6.71
C THR A 122 4.35 -1.88 5.99
N VAL A 123 3.96 -3.13 6.20
CA VAL A 123 2.59 -3.59 5.96
C VAL A 123 1.80 -3.35 7.23
N TYR A 124 0.70 -2.62 7.13
CA TYR A 124 -0.08 -2.17 8.27
C TYR A 124 -1.58 -2.34 8.02
N HIS A 125 -2.37 -2.42 9.07
CA HIS A 125 -3.82 -2.46 9.00
C HIS A 125 -4.37 -1.10 8.55
N LEU A 126 -5.24 -1.10 7.57
CA LEU A 126 -5.98 0.09 7.20
C LEU A 126 -6.89 0.52 8.35
N ALA A 127 -6.87 1.80 8.67
CA ALA A 127 -7.61 2.37 9.78
C ALA A 127 -8.17 3.75 9.42
N GLU A 128 -9.01 4.30 10.28
CA GLU A 128 -9.60 5.62 10.06
C GLU A 128 -8.55 6.73 9.97
N ARG A 129 -7.54 6.69 10.85
CA ARG A 129 -6.38 7.61 10.80
C ARG A 129 -5.36 7.08 9.80
N MET A 130 -4.94 7.96 8.88
CA MET A 130 -3.94 7.64 7.85
C MET A 130 -2.66 7.07 8.50
N ASP A 131 -2.19 5.92 8.00
CA ASP A 131 -0.96 5.24 8.37
C ASP A 131 -0.80 4.94 9.87
N ALA A 132 -1.91 4.94 10.64
CA ALA A 132 -1.88 4.77 12.10
C ALA A 132 -2.39 3.39 12.58
N GLY A 133 -2.78 2.51 11.67
CA GLY A 133 -3.21 1.14 12.01
C GLY A 133 -2.07 0.27 12.53
N ALA A 134 -2.41 -0.86 13.15
CA ALA A 134 -1.43 -1.78 13.70
C ALA A 134 -0.49 -2.34 12.59
N ILE A 135 0.75 -2.62 12.97
CA ILE A 135 1.78 -3.16 12.10
C ILE A 135 1.57 -4.66 11.94
N ALA A 136 1.50 -5.13 10.68
CA ALA A 136 1.47 -6.55 10.35
C ALA A 136 2.88 -7.10 10.06
N ALA A 137 3.71 -6.34 9.35
CA ALA A 137 5.11 -6.69 9.08
C ALA A 137 5.92 -5.41 8.81
N GLN A 138 7.21 -5.46 9.10
CA GLN A 138 8.16 -4.39 8.80
C GLN A 138 9.51 -4.97 8.41
N ASP A 139 10.21 -4.24 7.53
CA ASP A 139 11.61 -4.47 7.22
C ASP A 139 12.31 -3.15 6.91
N TRP A 140 13.64 -3.17 6.84
CA TRP A 140 14.44 -1.96 6.71
C TRP A 140 15.66 -2.15 5.79
N CYS A 141 16.24 -1.05 5.37
CA CYS A 141 17.50 -1.02 4.63
C CYS A 141 18.31 0.23 4.98
N PHE A 142 19.61 0.20 4.71
CA PHE A 142 20.43 1.41 4.79
C PHE A 142 20.15 2.34 3.59
N VAL A 143 20.07 3.64 3.87
CA VAL A 143 20.07 4.70 2.86
C VAL A 143 21.52 4.92 2.41
N ARG A 144 21.77 4.92 1.09
CA ARG A 144 23.09 5.13 0.54
C ARG A 144 23.42 6.63 0.53
N LYS A 145 24.69 6.96 0.71
CA LYS A 145 25.15 8.35 0.64
C LYS A 145 24.81 8.98 -0.72
N GLY A 146 24.08 10.09 -0.69
CA GLY A 146 23.66 10.81 -1.90
C GLY A 146 22.53 10.16 -2.70
N GLU A 147 21.89 9.12 -2.15
CA GLU A 147 20.75 8.46 -2.79
C GLU A 147 19.53 9.38 -2.83
N SER A 148 18.88 9.49 -3.98
CA SER A 148 17.63 10.22 -4.10
C SER A 148 16.44 9.37 -3.58
N ALA A 149 15.32 10.04 -3.29
CA ALA A 149 14.09 9.34 -2.91
C ALA A 149 13.63 8.34 -3.98
N ARG A 150 13.80 8.69 -5.27
CA ARG A 150 13.49 7.80 -6.37
C ARG A 150 14.40 6.56 -6.39
N ASP A 151 15.72 6.75 -6.25
CA ASP A 151 16.66 5.63 -6.23
C ASP A 151 16.41 4.70 -5.05
N LEU A 152 16.16 5.26 -3.85
CA LEU A 152 15.79 4.49 -2.65
C LEU A 152 14.51 3.69 -2.86
N TRP A 153 13.48 4.32 -3.45
CA TRP A 153 12.22 3.63 -3.78
C TRP A 153 12.45 2.48 -4.75
N GLU A 154 13.10 2.74 -5.89
CA GLU A 154 13.28 1.74 -6.95
C GLU A 154 14.21 0.60 -6.52
N ARG A 155 15.29 0.92 -5.79
CA ARG A 155 16.28 -0.06 -5.33
C ARG A 155 15.77 -0.96 -4.20
N ALA A 156 15.07 -0.38 -3.24
CA ALA A 156 14.82 -1.08 -1.98
C ALA A 156 13.36 -1.10 -1.54
N LEU A 157 12.69 0.05 -1.48
CA LEU A 157 11.39 0.13 -0.81
C LEU A 157 10.26 -0.50 -1.63
N ALA A 158 10.26 -0.34 -2.95
CA ALA A 158 9.25 -0.99 -3.79
C ALA A 158 9.42 -2.52 -3.81
N PRO A 159 10.62 -3.11 -4.03
CA PRO A 159 10.84 -4.55 -3.88
C PRO A 159 10.48 -5.08 -2.50
N MET A 160 10.83 -4.35 -1.43
CA MET A 160 10.46 -4.70 -0.05
C MET A 160 8.93 -4.75 0.13
N GLY A 161 8.21 -3.78 -0.44
CA GLY A 161 6.76 -3.73 -0.35
C GLY A 161 6.06 -4.92 -0.98
N PHE A 162 6.50 -5.33 -2.17
CA PHE A 162 5.95 -6.52 -2.82
C PHE A 162 6.19 -7.77 -1.99
N ARG A 163 7.42 -7.94 -1.50
CA ARG A 163 7.79 -9.08 -0.67
C ARG A 163 6.97 -9.13 0.61
N LEU A 164 6.92 -8.04 1.38
CA LEU A 164 6.20 -7.99 2.65
C LEU A 164 4.68 -8.22 2.48
N LEU A 165 4.06 -7.64 1.45
CA LEU A 165 2.64 -7.89 1.16
C LEU A 165 2.38 -9.37 0.89
N VAL A 166 3.22 -10.00 0.06
CA VAL A 166 3.09 -11.42 -0.27
C VAL A 166 3.34 -12.30 0.95
N GLU A 167 4.36 -12.02 1.75
CA GLU A 167 4.67 -12.75 2.99
C GLU A 167 3.49 -12.72 3.96
N VAL A 168 2.94 -11.53 4.26
CA VAL A 168 1.78 -11.38 5.14
C VAL A 168 0.57 -12.15 4.60
N LEU A 169 0.27 -12.03 3.32
CA LEU A 169 -0.87 -12.73 2.72
C LEU A 169 -0.69 -14.26 2.74
N ARG A 170 0.53 -14.76 2.52
CA ARG A 170 0.88 -16.18 2.61
C ARG A 170 0.67 -16.70 4.03
N ASP A 171 1.17 -15.96 5.02
CA ASP A 171 1.06 -16.32 6.43
C ASP A 171 -0.40 -16.32 6.89
N VAL A 172 -1.19 -15.31 6.52
CA VAL A 172 -2.62 -15.27 6.81
C VAL A 172 -3.35 -16.45 6.15
N LYS A 173 -3.00 -16.79 4.91
CA LYS A 173 -3.58 -17.95 4.20
C LYS A 173 -3.27 -19.27 4.92
N ALA A 174 -2.06 -19.40 5.47
CA ALA A 174 -1.62 -20.62 6.15
C ALA A 174 -2.15 -20.75 7.58
N THR A 175 -2.18 -19.65 8.33
CA THR A 175 -2.44 -19.65 9.77
C THR A 175 -3.84 -19.15 10.16
N GLY A 176 -4.49 -18.37 9.28
CA GLY A 176 -5.75 -17.68 9.60
C GLY A 176 -5.55 -16.51 10.58
N ILE A 177 -4.32 -16.05 10.80
CA ILE A 177 -3.98 -14.97 11.74
C ILE A 177 -3.32 -13.82 10.95
N LEU A 178 -3.86 -12.62 11.08
CA LEU A 178 -3.23 -11.38 10.62
C LEU A 178 -2.52 -10.71 11.80
N PRO A 179 -1.18 -10.61 11.81
CA PRO A 179 -0.46 -9.96 12.90
C PRO A 179 -0.89 -8.51 13.08
N ALA A 180 -0.91 -8.03 14.33
CA ALA A 180 -1.36 -6.69 14.67
C ALA A 180 -0.58 -6.14 15.88
N LYS A 181 0.58 -5.52 15.62
CA LYS A 181 1.37 -4.85 16.67
C LYS A 181 1.00 -3.36 16.68
N PRO A 182 0.51 -2.81 17.82
CA PRO A 182 0.24 -1.38 17.93
C PRO A 182 1.49 -0.54 17.60
N GLN A 183 1.27 0.62 16.98
CA GLN A 183 2.33 1.60 16.78
C GLN A 183 2.59 2.38 18.07
N ASP A 184 3.86 2.68 18.37
CA ASP A 184 4.23 3.55 19.50
C ASP A 184 4.15 5.02 19.06
N GLU A 185 3.13 5.72 19.54
CA GLU A 185 2.87 7.12 19.18
C GLU A 185 4.02 8.08 19.59
N ALA A 186 4.88 7.69 20.54
CA ALA A 186 6.03 8.51 20.95
C ALA A 186 7.05 8.71 19.82
N PHE A 187 7.09 7.80 18.83
CA PHE A 187 7.98 7.87 17.67
C PHE A 187 7.27 8.35 16.40
N ALA A 188 6.01 8.75 16.48
CA ALA A 188 5.25 9.15 15.31
C ALA A 188 5.73 10.49 14.75
N THR A 189 6.06 10.50 13.46
CA THR A 189 6.34 11.72 12.68
C THR A 189 5.44 11.81 11.46
N ARG A 190 5.35 12.98 10.84
CA ARG A 190 4.52 13.22 9.66
C ARG A 190 5.38 13.50 8.44
N ALA A 191 4.94 13.02 7.30
CA ALA A 191 5.54 13.22 5.98
C ALA A 191 4.52 13.87 5.03
N PRO A 192 4.17 15.15 5.22
CA PRO A 192 3.22 15.85 4.35
C PRO A 192 3.80 16.00 2.94
N MET A 193 2.92 16.27 1.97
CA MET A 193 3.33 16.59 0.61
C MET A 193 4.37 17.71 0.60
N ILE A 194 5.46 17.52 -0.12
CA ILE A 194 6.48 18.54 -0.33
C ILE A 194 6.04 19.39 -1.52
N PRO A 195 5.81 20.70 -1.35
CA PRO A 195 5.47 21.57 -2.47
C PRO A 195 6.54 21.53 -3.55
N ALA A 196 6.13 21.49 -4.82
CA ALA A 196 7.08 21.66 -5.92
C ALA A 196 7.80 23.00 -5.78
N PRO A 197 9.12 23.09 -6.13
CA PRO A 197 9.80 24.37 -6.12
C PRO A 197 9.09 25.34 -7.07
N ALA A 198 8.95 26.61 -6.65
CA ALA A 198 8.14 27.64 -7.34
C ALA A 198 8.52 27.88 -8.83
N ASN A 199 9.64 27.32 -9.30
CA ASN A 199 10.17 27.47 -10.66
C ASN A 199 10.32 26.14 -11.42
N ALA A 200 9.60 25.07 -11.05
CA ALA A 200 9.62 23.85 -11.85
C ALA A 200 8.82 24.06 -13.14
N PRO A 201 9.38 23.78 -14.34
CA PRO A 201 8.62 23.84 -15.59
C PRO A 201 7.45 22.86 -15.51
N ALA A 202 6.28 23.30 -16.01
CA ALA A 202 5.10 22.45 -16.12
C ALA A 202 5.45 21.19 -16.95
N ARG A 203 5.16 20.02 -16.36
CA ARG A 203 5.33 18.72 -17.04
C ARG A 203 4.14 18.42 -17.91
#